data_5186793e3e1ddedfa0450bf5742dfb2a
#
_entry.id   5186793e3e1ddedfa0450bf5742dfb2a
#
_cell.length_a   1.000
_cell.length_b   1.000
_cell.length_c   1.000
_cell.angle_alpha   90.00
_cell.angle_beta   90.00
_cell.angle_gamma   90.00
#
_symmetry.space_group_name_H-M   'P 1'
#
loop_
_entity.id
_entity.type
_entity.pdbx_description
1 polymer ?
#
loop_
_entity_poly.entity_id
_entity_poly.type
_entity_poly.pdbx_seq_one_letter_code
_entity_poly.pdbx_strand_id
1 'polypeptide(L)'
;MQDILVHMDAEGYYCSEDSILRYIKQLRNELGVDVISGRGRNARYFIGNRLLEKEEMKLIIDSVNASNFIEKSIATKMIDKLKYTMSLYDAEELDRSVLGINIAKAENKKILYNVNLIQEALSKGVQISFDYMVWDRNKKLVKKSDRRYNMNPWALIWANDRYYLYGYDVKEKDGVLSERNYRVDKLDNIKLSDIPRAGKSQFRIFNANTYVSRRMGMFSGKEQVITVRIPDTLVGPFIDQFGKRITISEYTEGMLLVTFNAVASVILLGWLLGLQYVEVLEPQSVRNAMTDLIKQNMEIYSKKN
;
A
#
# COMPACT_ATOMS: atom_id res chain seq x y z
N MET A 1 11.80 -30.13 -29.79
CA MET A 1 12.27 -31.07 -28.76
C MET A 1 13.74 -30.85 -28.47
N GLN A 2 14.61 -30.93 -29.49
CA GLN A 2 16.07 -30.78 -29.32
C GLN A 2 16.46 -29.50 -28.58
N ASP A 3 15.85 -28.35 -28.91
CA ASP A 3 16.14 -27.07 -28.24
C ASP A 3 15.78 -27.09 -26.74
N ILE A 4 14.73 -27.83 -26.37
CA ILE A 4 14.34 -27.99 -24.96
C ILE A 4 15.39 -28.84 -24.23
N LEU A 5 15.85 -29.96 -24.84
CA LEU A 5 16.88 -30.81 -24.26
C LEU A 5 18.19 -30.05 -24.04
N VAL A 6 18.64 -29.30 -25.04
CA VAL A 6 19.85 -28.47 -24.96
C VAL A 6 19.73 -27.42 -23.85
N HIS A 7 18.57 -26.76 -23.75
CA HIS A 7 18.34 -25.76 -22.70
C HIS A 7 18.32 -26.39 -21.31
N MET A 8 17.63 -27.51 -21.14
CA MET A 8 17.60 -28.26 -19.85
C MET A 8 18.99 -28.74 -19.43
N ASP A 9 19.79 -29.23 -20.37
CA ASP A 9 21.18 -29.64 -20.13
C ASP A 9 22.06 -28.45 -19.68
N ALA A 10 21.91 -27.32 -20.34
CA ALA A 10 22.61 -26.08 -19.99
C ALA A 10 22.27 -25.58 -18.56
N GLU A 11 21.04 -25.82 -18.09
CA GLU A 11 20.58 -25.51 -16.73
C GLU A 11 20.92 -26.64 -15.73
N GLY A 12 21.62 -27.71 -16.16
CA GLY A 12 22.02 -28.81 -15.30
C GLY A 12 20.98 -29.90 -15.09
N TYR A 13 19.89 -29.92 -15.87
CA TYR A 13 18.84 -30.92 -15.81
C TYR A 13 18.96 -31.93 -16.95
N TYR A 14 19.53 -33.09 -16.66
CA TYR A 14 19.69 -34.16 -17.66
C TYR A 14 18.40 -34.98 -17.75
N CYS A 15 17.71 -34.93 -18.89
CA CYS A 15 16.48 -35.67 -19.10
C CYS A 15 16.35 -36.19 -20.55
N SER A 16 15.58 -37.26 -20.72
CA SER A 16 15.24 -37.84 -22.03
C SER A 16 14.03 -37.10 -22.66
N GLU A 17 13.84 -37.29 -23.98
CA GLU A 17 12.63 -36.85 -24.67
C GLU A 17 11.35 -37.35 -24.03
N ASP A 18 11.31 -38.60 -23.63
CA ASP A 18 10.14 -39.20 -22.95
C ASP A 18 9.86 -38.53 -21.60
N SER A 19 10.91 -38.15 -20.88
CA SER A 19 10.76 -37.41 -19.63
C SER A 19 10.15 -36.05 -19.87
N ILE A 20 10.60 -35.33 -20.89
CA ILE A 20 10.04 -34.01 -21.28
C ILE A 20 8.58 -34.15 -21.70
N LEU A 21 8.23 -35.12 -22.52
CA LEU A 21 6.83 -35.39 -22.91
C LEU A 21 5.94 -35.71 -21.72
N ARG A 22 6.46 -36.47 -20.74
CA ARG A 22 5.76 -36.74 -19.49
C ARG A 22 5.54 -35.46 -18.67
N TYR A 23 6.56 -34.61 -18.53
CA TYR A 23 6.44 -33.33 -17.84
C TYR A 23 5.46 -32.38 -18.54
N ILE A 24 5.48 -32.32 -19.86
CA ILE A 24 4.48 -31.53 -20.62
C ILE A 24 3.06 -32.03 -20.34
N LYS A 25 2.85 -33.35 -20.25
CA LYS A 25 1.56 -33.95 -19.89
C LYS A 25 1.15 -33.60 -18.46
N GLN A 26 2.10 -33.60 -17.52
CA GLN A 26 1.84 -33.18 -16.15
C GLN A 26 1.48 -31.70 -16.06
N LEU A 27 2.20 -30.81 -16.75
CA LEU A 27 1.90 -29.41 -16.84
C LEU A 27 0.45 -29.16 -17.31
N ARG A 28 0.01 -29.90 -18.34
CA ARG A 28 -1.37 -29.81 -18.84
C ARG A 28 -2.41 -30.31 -17.86
N ASN A 29 -2.21 -31.54 -17.33
CA ASN A 29 -3.26 -32.27 -16.64
C ASN A 29 -3.32 -31.96 -15.14
N GLU A 30 -2.18 -31.66 -14.52
CA GLU A 30 -2.07 -31.48 -13.07
C GLU A 30 -1.99 -29.99 -12.68
N LEU A 31 -1.33 -29.17 -13.53
CA LEU A 31 -1.13 -27.75 -13.26
C LEU A 31 -1.99 -26.82 -14.14
N GLY A 32 -2.79 -27.40 -15.07
CA GLY A 32 -3.69 -26.62 -15.92
C GLY A 32 -2.98 -25.69 -16.91
N VAL A 33 -1.67 -25.89 -17.16
CA VAL A 33 -0.91 -25.05 -18.10
C VAL A 33 -1.25 -25.47 -19.52
N ASP A 34 -1.75 -24.53 -20.33
CA ASP A 34 -2.11 -24.77 -21.73
C ASP A 34 -0.85 -24.84 -22.62
N VAL A 35 -0.20 -26.00 -22.64
CA VAL A 35 0.96 -26.26 -23.51
C VAL A 35 0.47 -26.72 -24.87
N ILE A 36 0.56 -25.87 -25.89
CA ILE A 36 0.21 -26.19 -27.27
C ILE A 36 1.43 -26.80 -27.96
N SER A 37 1.24 -27.90 -28.71
CA SER A 37 2.28 -28.52 -29.54
C SER A 37 1.86 -28.52 -31.00
N GLY A 38 2.76 -28.10 -31.87
CA GLY A 38 2.59 -28.31 -33.31
C GLY A 38 2.65 -29.78 -33.70
N ARG A 39 2.25 -30.12 -34.94
CA ARG A 39 2.33 -31.48 -35.49
C ARG A 39 3.56 -31.62 -36.38
N GLY A 40 4.17 -32.82 -36.39
CA GLY A 40 5.26 -33.16 -37.32
C GLY A 40 6.66 -33.03 -36.75
N ARG A 41 7.67 -33.27 -37.61
CA ARG A 41 9.10 -33.36 -37.25
C ARG A 41 9.69 -32.09 -36.61
N ASN A 42 9.08 -30.91 -36.90
CA ASN A 42 9.47 -29.61 -36.37
C ASN A 42 8.41 -29.05 -35.38
N ALA A 43 7.78 -29.95 -34.62
CA ALA A 43 6.81 -29.54 -33.62
C ALA A 43 7.42 -28.53 -32.63
N ARG A 44 6.83 -27.35 -32.55
CA ARG A 44 7.15 -26.32 -31.56
C ARG A 44 6.18 -26.41 -30.40
N TYR A 45 6.68 -26.16 -29.20
CA TYR A 45 5.86 -26.08 -28.00
C TYR A 45 5.77 -24.62 -27.58
N PHE A 46 4.58 -24.19 -27.20
CA PHE A 46 4.37 -22.85 -26.64
C PHE A 46 3.20 -22.90 -25.65
N ILE A 47 3.16 -21.95 -24.73
CA ILE A 47 2.07 -21.80 -23.78
C ILE A 47 0.98 -20.99 -24.46
N GLY A 48 -0.23 -21.57 -24.62
CA GLY A 48 -1.37 -20.97 -25.28
C GLY A 48 -2.03 -19.93 -24.40
N ASN A 49 -2.50 -20.33 -23.21
CA ASN A 49 -3.03 -19.43 -22.21
C ASN A 49 -1.98 -19.21 -21.12
N ARG A 50 -1.54 -17.99 -20.95
CA ARG A 50 -0.63 -17.61 -19.86
C ARG A 50 -1.46 -17.33 -18.60
N LEU A 51 -0.90 -17.61 -17.43
CA LEU A 51 -1.54 -17.25 -16.16
C LEU A 51 -1.69 -15.73 -16.03
N LEU A 52 -0.72 -14.98 -16.55
CA LEU A 52 -0.71 -13.53 -16.63
C LEU A 52 -0.22 -13.13 -18.04
N GLU A 53 -0.95 -12.22 -18.66
CA GLU A 53 -0.53 -11.61 -19.92
C GLU A 53 0.67 -10.67 -19.69
N LYS A 54 1.39 -10.34 -20.76
CA LYS A 54 2.59 -9.51 -20.67
C LYS A 54 2.31 -8.14 -20.03
N GLU A 55 1.20 -7.51 -20.37
CA GLU A 55 0.79 -6.22 -19.86
C GLU A 55 0.43 -6.28 -18.37
N GLU A 56 -0.21 -7.36 -17.92
CA GLU A 56 -0.51 -7.61 -16.51
C GLU A 56 0.77 -7.83 -15.71
N MET A 57 1.70 -8.62 -16.24
CA MET A 57 3.00 -8.84 -15.62
C MET A 57 3.80 -7.53 -15.52
N LYS A 58 3.78 -6.70 -16.58
CA LYS A 58 4.40 -5.39 -16.57
C LYS A 58 3.84 -4.53 -15.44
N LEU A 59 2.52 -4.47 -15.30
CA LEU A 59 1.87 -3.70 -14.24
C LEU A 59 2.30 -4.17 -12.85
N ILE A 60 2.40 -5.49 -12.62
CA ILE A 60 2.85 -6.06 -11.35
C ILE A 60 4.32 -5.69 -11.08
N ILE A 61 5.20 -5.86 -12.06
CA ILE A 61 6.63 -5.53 -11.94
C ILE A 61 6.81 -4.04 -11.68
N ASP A 62 6.14 -3.17 -12.42
CA ASP A 62 6.19 -1.72 -12.25
C ASP A 62 5.67 -1.32 -10.85
N SER A 63 4.58 -1.95 -10.37
CA SER A 63 4.03 -1.71 -9.03
C SER A 63 5.01 -2.10 -7.92
N VAL A 64 5.68 -3.25 -8.04
CA VAL A 64 6.72 -3.68 -7.08
C VAL A 64 7.92 -2.74 -7.13
N ASN A 65 8.30 -2.32 -8.34
CA ASN A 65 9.43 -1.42 -8.53
C ASN A 65 9.15 0.00 -8.02
N ALA A 66 7.93 0.50 -8.23
CA ALA A 66 7.50 1.83 -7.78
C ALA A 66 7.15 1.89 -6.29
N SER A 67 6.94 0.76 -5.62
CA SER A 67 6.57 0.74 -4.22
C SER A 67 7.67 1.30 -3.31
N ASN A 68 7.33 2.33 -2.54
CA ASN A 68 8.19 2.89 -1.49
C ASN A 68 8.27 2.01 -0.24
N PHE A 69 7.33 1.07 -0.10
CA PHE A 69 7.23 0.19 1.06
C PHE A 69 8.23 -0.97 0.99
N ILE A 70 8.54 -1.48 -0.20
CA ILE A 70 9.38 -2.65 -0.39
C ILE A 70 10.86 -2.22 -0.48
N GLU A 71 11.70 -2.79 0.37
CA GLU A 71 13.15 -2.57 0.33
C GLU A 71 13.73 -3.03 -1.01
N LYS A 72 14.76 -2.33 -1.51
CA LYS A 72 15.29 -2.51 -2.88
C LYS A 72 15.70 -3.94 -3.19
N SER A 73 16.44 -4.62 -2.29
CA SER A 73 16.90 -5.99 -2.56
C SER A 73 15.76 -7.01 -2.56
N ILE A 74 14.71 -6.76 -1.77
CA ILE A 74 13.48 -7.57 -1.75
C ILE A 74 12.73 -7.36 -3.06
N ALA A 75 12.54 -6.12 -3.50
CA ALA A 75 11.87 -5.80 -4.76
C ALA A 75 12.58 -6.49 -5.95
N THR A 76 13.91 -6.38 -6.04
CA THR A 76 14.69 -7.05 -7.10
C THR A 76 14.44 -8.56 -7.11
N LYS A 77 14.56 -9.22 -5.94
CA LYS A 77 14.31 -10.68 -5.85
C LYS A 77 12.88 -11.08 -6.21
N MET A 78 11.89 -10.24 -5.90
CA MET A 78 10.50 -10.49 -6.30
C MET A 78 10.32 -10.36 -7.81
N ILE A 79 10.90 -9.32 -8.41
CA ILE A 79 10.87 -9.09 -9.86
C ILE A 79 11.55 -10.24 -10.60
N ASP A 80 12.73 -10.67 -10.15
CA ASP A 80 13.43 -11.82 -10.73
C ASP A 80 12.56 -13.08 -10.73
N LYS A 81 11.89 -13.37 -9.59
CA LYS A 81 10.96 -14.53 -9.51
C LYS A 81 9.76 -14.39 -10.45
N LEU A 82 9.20 -13.18 -10.61
CA LEU A 82 8.11 -12.93 -11.55
C LEU A 82 8.57 -13.17 -13.00
N LYS A 83 9.78 -12.74 -13.36
CA LYS A 83 10.34 -12.97 -14.68
C LYS A 83 10.50 -14.44 -15.02
N TYR A 84 10.79 -15.30 -14.06
CA TYR A 84 10.84 -16.75 -14.27
C TYR A 84 9.52 -17.35 -14.74
N THR A 85 8.40 -16.69 -14.54
CA THR A 85 7.08 -17.13 -15.01
C THR A 85 6.75 -16.67 -16.42
N MET A 86 7.68 -15.96 -17.10
CA MET A 86 7.53 -15.43 -18.44
C MET A 86 8.46 -16.14 -19.43
N SER A 87 8.25 -15.89 -20.74
CA SER A 87 9.26 -16.26 -21.74
C SER A 87 10.52 -15.40 -21.58
N LEU A 88 11.68 -15.93 -21.92
CA LEU A 88 12.95 -15.16 -21.89
C LEU A 88 12.85 -13.88 -22.73
N TYR A 89 12.20 -13.96 -23.91
CA TYR A 89 12.00 -12.81 -24.79
C TYR A 89 11.17 -11.70 -24.12
N ASP A 90 10.04 -12.05 -23.49
CA ASP A 90 9.19 -11.06 -22.80
C ASP A 90 9.89 -10.46 -21.59
N ALA A 91 10.64 -11.28 -20.82
CA ALA A 91 11.42 -10.82 -19.69
C ALA A 91 12.50 -9.80 -20.09
N GLU A 92 13.24 -10.05 -21.17
CA GLU A 92 14.24 -9.12 -21.71
C GLU A 92 13.61 -7.82 -22.24
N GLU A 93 12.45 -7.92 -22.88
CA GLU A 93 11.74 -6.73 -23.38
C GLU A 93 11.26 -5.85 -22.22
N LEU A 94 10.77 -6.44 -21.13
CA LEU A 94 10.40 -5.72 -19.92
C LEU A 94 11.59 -5.01 -19.27
N ASP A 95 12.76 -5.62 -19.24
CA ASP A 95 13.99 -4.99 -18.72
C ASP A 95 14.38 -3.71 -19.47
N ARG A 96 14.17 -3.67 -20.76
CA ARG A 96 14.45 -2.49 -21.58
C ARG A 96 13.43 -1.36 -21.38
N SER A 97 12.22 -1.70 -20.96
CA SER A 97 11.11 -0.75 -20.84
C SER A 97 10.96 -0.13 -19.43
N VAL A 98 11.64 -0.67 -18.42
CA VAL A 98 11.58 -0.16 -17.05
C VAL A 98 12.59 0.99 -16.91
N LEU A 99 12.11 2.21 -17.01
CA LEU A 99 12.89 3.38 -16.58
C LEU A 99 13.09 3.28 -15.06
N GLY A 100 14.35 3.17 -14.63
CA GLY A 100 14.70 3.09 -13.22
C GLY A 100 14.24 4.34 -12.47
N ILE A 101 13.08 4.28 -11.84
CA ILE A 101 12.60 5.35 -10.96
C ILE A 101 13.38 5.24 -9.65
N ASN A 102 14.23 6.21 -9.37
CA ASN A 102 15.02 6.24 -8.15
C ASN A 102 14.16 6.79 -7.00
N ILE A 103 13.21 5.96 -6.54
CA ILE A 103 12.30 6.30 -5.44
C ILE A 103 12.98 5.91 -4.12
N ALA A 104 12.83 6.76 -3.09
CA ALA A 104 13.28 6.45 -1.74
C ALA A 104 12.52 5.24 -1.20
N LYS A 105 13.19 4.08 -1.16
CA LYS A 105 12.63 2.82 -0.67
C LYS A 105 12.75 2.70 0.84
N ALA A 106 11.89 1.86 1.44
CA ALA A 106 12.00 1.53 2.85
C ALA A 106 13.35 0.82 3.14
N GLU A 107 13.93 1.11 4.29
CA GLU A 107 15.20 0.48 4.72
C GLU A 107 14.97 -0.75 5.59
N ASN A 108 13.74 -0.97 6.04
CA ASN A 108 13.41 -2.08 6.92
C ASN A 108 13.31 -3.41 6.16
N LYS A 109 14.38 -4.19 6.19
CA LYS A 109 14.43 -5.52 5.56
C LYS A 109 13.48 -6.55 6.20
N LYS A 110 12.96 -6.27 7.41
CA LYS A 110 12.04 -7.15 8.13
C LYS A 110 10.56 -6.92 7.77
N ILE A 111 10.25 -6.05 6.82
CA ILE A 111 8.86 -5.66 6.49
C ILE A 111 7.97 -6.88 6.24
N LEU A 112 8.37 -7.81 5.38
CA LEU A 112 7.59 -9.00 5.07
C LEU A 112 7.45 -9.93 6.29
N TYR A 113 8.49 -10.03 7.10
CA TYR A 113 8.45 -10.77 8.36
C TYR A 113 7.48 -10.10 9.35
N ASN A 114 7.52 -8.78 9.48
CA ASN A 114 6.59 -8.03 10.32
C ASN A 114 5.13 -8.21 9.87
N VAL A 115 4.87 -8.17 8.56
CA VAL A 115 3.54 -8.46 8.00
C VAL A 115 3.08 -9.85 8.41
N ASN A 116 3.95 -10.88 8.28
CA ASN A 116 3.62 -12.25 8.67
C ASN A 116 3.29 -12.38 10.17
N LEU A 117 4.11 -11.78 11.06
CA LEU A 117 3.84 -11.79 12.50
C LEU A 117 2.52 -11.11 12.85
N ILE A 118 2.20 -10.01 12.19
CA ILE A 118 0.93 -9.32 12.39
C ILE A 118 -0.25 -10.19 11.91
N GLN A 119 -0.13 -10.85 10.75
CA GLN A 119 -1.15 -11.77 10.25
C GLN A 119 -1.35 -12.95 11.22
N GLU A 120 -0.29 -13.49 11.79
CA GLU A 120 -0.35 -14.53 12.81
C GLU A 120 -1.11 -14.05 14.05
N ALA A 121 -0.80 -12.84 14.55
CA ALA A 121 -1.50 -12.27 15.70
C ALA A 121 -2.99 -12.00 15.41
N LEU A 122 -3.31 -11.54 14.19
CA LEU A 122 -4.68 -11.35 13.72
C LEU A 122 -5.44 -12.67 13.69
N SER A 123 -4.83 -13.72 13.16
CA SER A 123 -5.42 -15.07 13.10
C SER A 123 -5.66 -15.67 14.48
N LYS A 124 -4.65 -15.57 15.36
CA LYS A 124 -4.74 -16.06 16.75
C LYS A 124 -5.65 -15.21 17.64
N GLY A 125 -5.98 -13.99 17.24
CA GLY A 125 -6.80 -13.08 18.03
C GLY A 125 -6.13 -12.59 19.31
N VAL A 126 -4.81 -12.37 19.30
CA VAL A 126 -4.00 -12.00 20.46
C VAL A 126 -3.42 -10.59 20.34
N GLN A 127 -3.03 -10.05 21.49
CA GLN A 127 -2.32 -8.77 21.57
C GLN A 127 -0.89 -8.89 21.04
N ILE A 128 -0.33 -7.76 20.63
CA ILE A 128 1.08 -7.65 20.24
C ILE A 128 1.77 -6.52 20.98
N SER A 129 3.10 -6.62 21.07
CA SER A 129 3.95 -5.54 21.51
C SER A 129 5.07 -5.30 20.50
N PHE A 130 5.51 -4.05 20.34
CA PHE A 130 6.55 -3.68 19.38
C PHE A 130 7.28 -2.40 19.79
N ASP A 131 8.44 -2.16 19.16
CA ASP A 131 9.13 -0.88 19.18
C ASP A 131 8.69 -0.06 17.95
N TYR A 132 8.36 1.23 18.13
CA TYR A 132 8.02 2.12 17.02
C TYR A 132 9.23 3.00 16.69
N MET A 133 9.66 2.95 15.42
CA MET A 133 10.86 3.62 14.93
C MET A 133 10.54 4.95 14.26
N VAL A 134 11.41 5.93 14.46
CA VAL A 134 11.37 7.26 13.81
C VAL A 134 12.75 7.63 13.28
N TRP A 135 12.79 8.50 12.28
CA TRP A 135 14.05 9.05 11.81
C TRP A 135 14.57 10.12 12.76
N ASP A 136 15.87 10.04 13.10
CA ASP A 136 16.57 11.11 13.76
C ASP A 136 17.17 12.12 12.75
N ARG A 137 17.77 13.19 13.25
CA ARG A 137 18.46 14.21 12.43
C ARG A 137 19.65 13.66 11.64
N ASN A 138 20.21 12.52 12.04
CA ASN A 138 21.33 11.87 11.38
C ASN A 138 20.86 10.84 10.35
N LYS A 139 19.56 10.83 10.00
CA LYS A 139 18.92 9.90 9.05
C LYS A 139 19.02 8.43 9.50
N LYS A 140 19.02 8.18 10.81
CA LYS A 140 19.00 6.83 11.39
C LYS A 140 17.61 6.53 11.98
N LEU A 141 17.17 5.29 11.84
CA LEU A 141 15.97 4.80 12.52
C LEU A 141 16.30 4.54 13.98
N VAL A 142 15.64 5.27 14.87
CA VAL A 142 15.78 5.16 16.32
C VAL A 142 14.41 4.88 16.95
N LYS A 143 14.40 4.32 18.16
CA LYS A 143 13.14 4.13 18.88
C LYS A 143 12.53 5.49 19.23
N LYS A 144 11.24 5.64 18.97
CA LYS A 144 10.47 6.83 19.35
C LYS A 144 10.36 6.99 20.86
N SER A 145 10.40 5.88 21.61
CA SER A 145 10.27 5.81 23.06
C SER A 145 10.95 4.55 23.58
N ASP A 146 11.48 4.61 24.80
CA ASP A 146 12.03 3.44 25.50
C ASP A 146 10.91 2.44 25.91
N ARG A 147 9.67 2.92 26.03
CA ARG A 147 8.52 2.05 26.31
C ARG A 147 8.07 1.34 25.05
N ARG A 148 7.84 0.04 25.17
CA ARG A 148 7.19 -0.74 24.12
C ARG A 148 5.73 -0.31 23.94
N TYR A 149 5.29 -0.30 22.71
CA TYR A 149 3.88 -0.13 22.35
C TYR A 149 3.17 -1.47 22.49
N ASN A 150 1.99 -1.46 23.09
CA ASN A 150 1.12 -2.64 23.22
C ASN A 150 -0.21 -2.34 22.55
N MET A 151 -0.71 -3.27 21.77
CA MET A 151 -1.85 -3.04 20.91
C MET A 151 -2.73 -4.28 20.79
N ASN A 152 -4.03 -4.05 20.65
CA ASN A 152 -5.03 -5.01 20.19
C ASN A 152 -5.15 -4.91 18.67
N PRO A 153 -4.47 -5.77 17.86
CA PRO A 153 -4.45 -5.68 16.41
C PRO A 153 -5.78 -6.18 15.82
N TRP A 154 -6.33 -5.46 14.83
CA TRP A 154 -7.60 -5.85 14.20
C TRP A 154 -7.54 -5.96 12.69
N ALA A 155 -6.71 -5.16 12.02
CA ALA A 155 -6.56 -5.24 10.57
C ALA A 155 -5.16 -4.80 10.10
N LEU A 156 -4.74 -5.35 8.97
CA LEU A 156 -3.71 -4.77 8.11
C LEU A 156 -4.41 -4.02 6.97
N ILE A 157 -4.12 -2.74 6.83
CA ILE A 157 -4.71 -1.87 5.82
C ILE A 157 -3.62 -1.43 4.86
N TRP A 158 -3.84 -1.67 3.56
CA TRP A 158 -2.99 -1.11 2.51
C TRP A 158 -3.53 0.27 2.10
N ALA A 159 -2.76 1.31 2.30
CA ALA A 159 -3.10 2.67 1.92
C ALA A 159 -1.83 3.49 1.67
N ASN A 160 -1.88 4.41 0.69
CA ASN A 160 -0.76 5.31 0.36
C ASN A 160 0.57 4.55 0.20
N ASP A 161 0.55 3.46 -0.56
CA ASP A 161 1.69 2.57 -0.84
C ASP A 161 2.38 2.02 0.43
N ARG A 162 1.61 1.74 1.51
CA ARG A 162 2.13 1.17 2.77
C ARG A 162 1.10 0.32 3.48
N TYR A 163 1.60 -0.64 4.25
CA TYR A 163 0.78 -1.31 5.24
C TYR A 163 0.69 -0.49 6.52
N TYR A 164 -0.53 -0.39 7.03
CA TYR A 164 -0.86 0.15 8.35
C TYR A 164 -1.48 -0.94 9.20
N LEU A 165 -0.94 -1.10 10.40
CA LEU A 165 -1.55 -1.91 11.43
C LEU A 165 -2.62 -1.09 12.13
N TYR A 166 -3.87 -1.49 11.97
CA TYR A 166 -5.04 -0.88 12.64
C TYR A 166 -5.46 -1.70 13.85
N GLY A 167 -5.91 -1.02 14.89
CA GLY A 167 -6.46 -1.63 16.10
C GLY A 167 -6.61 -0.62 17.23
N TYR A 168 -6.51 -1.10 18.46
CA TYR A 168 -6.76 -0.27 19.64
C TYR A 168 -5.61 -0.39 20.64
N ASP A 169 -5.36 0.69 21.41
CA ASP A 169 -4.45 0.64 22.56
C ASP A 169 -4.91 -0.44 23.54
N VAL A 170 -3.97 -1.06 24.27
CA VAL A 170 -4.29 -2.02 25.33
C VAL A 170 -4.88 -1.31 26.54
N LYS A 171 -4.45 -0.06 26.80
CA LYS A 171 -4.98 0.74 27.92
C LYS A 171 -6.23 1.49 27.49
N GLU A 172 -7.30 1.29 28.23
CA GLU A 172 -8.49 2.12 28.13
C GLU A 172 -8.23 3.51 28.71
N LYS A 173 -8.83 4.51 28.08
CA LYS A 173 -8.95 5.85 28.62
C LYS A 173 -10.44 6.14 28.77
N ASP A 174 -10.86 6.45 30.00
CA ASP A 174 -12.26 6.71 30.33
C ASP A 174 -13.19 5.53 29.92
N GLY A 175 -12.73 4.28 30.09
CA GLY A 175 -13.47 3.08 29.73
C GLY A 175 -13.55 2.80 28.21
N VAL A 176 -12.79 3.53 27.39
CA VAL A 176 -12.79 3.39 25.94
C VAL A 176 -11.40 3.05 25.43
N LEU A 177 -11.33 2.04 24.56
CA LEU A 177 -10.11 1.71 23.82
C LEU A 177 -9.85 2.75 22.74
N SER A 178 -8.70 3.39 22.79
CA SER A 178 -8.31 4.39 21.79
C SER A 178 -7.87 3.75 20.47
N GLU A 179 -8.49 4.18 19.39
CA GLU A 179 -8.13 3.78 18.03
C GLU A 179 -6.70 4.20 17.68
N ARG A 180 -5.96 3.31 17.03
CA ARG A 180 -4.59 3.54 16.56
C ARG A 180 -4.36 2.93 15.19
N ASN A 181 -3.48 3.56 14.44
CA ASN A 181 -2.86 2.96 13.27
C ASN A 181 -1.34 3.24 13.29
N TYR A 182 -0.57 2.25 12.90
CA TYR A 182 0.89 2.33 12.86
C TYR A 182 1.39 1.85 11.51
N ARG A 183 2.35 2.56 10.94
CA ARG A 183 3.03 2.14 9.72
C ARG A 183 3.87 0.89 10.01
N VAL A 184 3.66 -0.18 9.23
CA VAL A 184 4.36 -1.46 9.44
C VAL A 184 5.86 -1.36 9.15
N ASP A 185 6.26 -0.49 8.21
CA ASP A 185 7.68 -0.23 7.91
C ASP A 185 8.43 0.47 9.07
N LYS A 186 7.70 1.01 10.05
CA LYS A 186 8.24 1.62 11.26
C LYS A 186 8.16 0.72 12.50
N LEU A 187 7.67 -0.50 12.37
CA LEU A 187 7.63 -1.46 13.46
C LEU A 187 8.93 -2.26 13.52
N ASP A 188 9.45 -2.48 14.70
CA ASP A 188 10.53 -3.42 14.95
C ASP A 188 10.24 -4.26 16.19
N ASN A 189 10.90 -5.40 16.29
CA ASN A 189 10.85 -6.29 17.45
C ASN A 189 9.41 -6.64 17.88
N ILE A 190 8.56 -7.02 16.90
CA ILE A 190 7.18 -7.42 17.16
C ILE A 190 7.20 -8.73 17.97
N LYS A 191 6.39 -8.78 19.04
CA LYS A 191 6.18 -9.97 19.86
C LYS A 191 4.69 -10.20 20.03
N LEU A 192 4.25 -11.43 19.80
CA LEU A 192 2.89 -11.88 20.11
C LEU A 192 2.79 -12.09 21.62
N SER A 193 1.62 -11.84 22.16
CA SER A 193 1.24 -12.13 23.54
C SER A 193 0.28 -13.33 23.54
N ASP A 194 0.14 -14.01 24.70
CA ASP A 194 -0.90 -15.01 24.90
C ASP A 194 -2.23 -14.38 25.35
N ILE A 195 -2.27 -13.06 25.53
CA ILE A 195 -3.45 -12.33 25.97
C ILE A 195 -4.39 -12.12 24.77
N PRO A 196 -5.66 -12.52 24.87
CA PRO A 196 -6.65 -12.24 23.82
C PRO A 196 -6.80 -10.73 23.57
N ARG A 197 -6.95 -10.35 22.28
CA ARG A 197 -7.19 -8.95 21.92
C ARG A 197 -8.57 -8.48 22.35
N ALA A 198 -8.67 -7.25 22.84
CA ALA A 198 -9.91 -6.54 23.13
C ALA A 198 -10.40 -5.70 21.93
N GLY A 199 -11.62 -5.16 22.00
CA GLY A 199 -12.14 -4.23 20.99
C GLY A 199 -13.03 -4.86 19.91
N LYS A 200 -13.57 -6.07 20.13
CA LYS A 200 -14.43 -6.77 19.16
C LYS A 200 -15.70 -5.98 18.80
N SER A 201 -16.32 -5.34 19.76
CA SER A 201 -17.53 -4.54 19.56
C SER A 201 -17.28 -3.32 18.68
N GLN A 202 -16.17 -2.62 18.92
CA GLN A 202 -15.76 -1.45 18.13
C GLN A 202 -15.40 -1.85 16.70
N PHE A 203 -14.68 -2.96 16.53
CA PHE A 203 -14.27 -3.44 15.21
C PHE A 203 -15.43 -3.98 14.37
N ARG A 204 -16.51 -4.46 14.98
CA ARG A 204 -17.67 -5.00 14.26
C ARG A 204 -18.31 -4.00 13.28
N ILE A 205 -18.23 -2.72 13.59
CA ILE A 205 -18.78 -1.63 12.76
C ILE A 205 -17.71 -0.97 11.86
N PHE A 206 -16.47 -1.49 11.89
CA PHE A 206 -15.38 -0.94 11.12
C PHE A 206 -15.52 -1.26 9.62
N ASN A 207 -15.30 -0.26 8.78
CA ASN A 207 -15.25 -0.40 7.34
C ASN A 207 -13.94 0.20 6.82
N ALA A 208 -13.05 -0.64 6.32
CA ALA A 208 -11.72 -0.23 5.87
C ALA A 208 -11.76 0.79 4.73
N ASN A 209 -12.65 0.62 3.75
CA ASN A 209 -12.75 1.54 2.60
C ASN A 209 -13.18 2.95 3.07
N THR A 210 -14.18 3.01 3.94
CA THR A 210 -14.64 4.27 4.53
C THR A 210 -13.55 4.89 5.41
N TYR A 211 -12.84 4.07 6.17
CA TYR A 211 -11.77 4.52 7.05
C TYR A 211 -10.62 5.18 6.27
N VAL A 212 -10.15 4.53 5.22
CA VAL A 212 -9.05 5.02 4.37
C VAL A 212 -9.46 6.28 3.61
N SER A 213 -10.65 6.28 2.97
CA SER A 213 -11.10 7.41 2.15
C SER A 213 -11.29 8.71 2.93
N ARG A 214 -11.47 8.63 4.25
CA ARG A 214 -11.69 9.80 5.11
C ARG A 214 -10.43 10.28 5.83
N ARG A 215 -9.29 9.58 5.68
CA ARG A 215 -8.03 9.87 6.40
C ARG A 215 -6.87 10.09 5.45
N MET A 216 -6.70 11.31 5.01
CA MET A 216 -5.54 11.66 4.20
C MET A 216 -4.25 11.38 4.97
N GLY A 217 -3.33 10.60 4.37
CA GLY A 217 -2.08 10.18 5.03
C GLY A 217 -2.27 9.26 6.25
N MET A 218 -3.47 8.67 6.44
CA MET A 218 -3.80 7.78 7.58
C MET A 218 -3.65 8.44 8.95
N PHE A 219 -3.82 9.75 9.05
CA PHE A 219 -3.81 10.46 10.32
C PHE A 219 -5.02 10.12 11.17
N SER A 220 -4.79 9.85 12.46
CA SER A 220 -5.86 9.61 13.43
C SER A 220 -6.54 10.93 13.81
N GLY A 221 -7.83 10.86 14.13
CA GLY A 221 -8.61 12.01 14.56
C GLY A 221 -10.11 11.79 14.40
N LYS A 222 -10.88 12.76 14.88
CA LYS A 222 -12.35 12.74 14.76
C LYS A 222 -12.75 13.09 13.33
N GLU A 223 -13.60 12.26 12.73
CA GLU A 223 -14.22 12.55 11.43
C GLU A 223 -15.22 13.70 11.57
N GLN A 224 -15.26 14.56 10.58
CA GLN A 224 -16.16 15.70 10.49
C GLN A 224 -16.73 15.80 9.09
N VAL A 225 -17.94 16.31 8.97
CA VAL A 225 -18.51 16.74 7.70
C VAL A 225 -17.92 18.11 7.38
N ILE A 226 -17.23 18.22 6.27
CA ILE A 226 -16.53 19.44 5.86
C ILE A 226 -17.16 19.94 4.57
N THR A 227 -17.54 21.21 4.55
CA THR A 227 -18.04 21.91 3.37
C THR A 227 -17.03 22.97 2.96
N VAL A 228 -16.63 22.90 1.71
CA VAL A 228 -15.70 23.86 1.11
C VAL A 228 -16.34 24.51 -0.12
N ARG A 229 -15.95 25.76 -0.40
CA ARG A 229 -16.22 26.45 -1.64
C ARG A 229 -14.99 26.29 -2.55
N ILE A 230 -15.21 25.88 -3.79
CA ILE A 230 -14.15 25.63 -4.76
C ILE A 230 -14.52 26.22 -6.14
N PRO A 231 -13.53 26.55 -6.99
CA PRO A 231 -13.77 26.70 -8.42
C PRO A 231 -14.27 25.39 -9.05
N ASP A 232 -15.13 25.46 -10.05
CA ASP A 232 -15.67 24.28 -10.77
C ASP A 232 -14.57 23.42 -11.39
N THR A 233 -13.47 24.01 -11.81
CA THR A 233 -12.29 23.35 -12.35
C THR A 233 -11.59 22.37 -11.36
N LEU A 234 -11.88 22.49 -10.06
CA LEU A 234 -11.27 21.65 -9.02
C LEU A 234 -12.12 20.43 -8.63
N VAL A 235 -13.22 20.13 -9.30
CA VAL A 235 -14.05 18.94 -9.03
C VAL A 235 -13.25 17.64 -9.17
N GLY A 236 -12.41 17.52 -10.20
CA GLY A 236 -11.57 16.34 -10.43
C GLY A 236 -10.74 15.94 -9.20
N PRO A 237 -9.86 16.81 -8.66
CA PRO A 237 -9.08 16.53 -7.45
C PRO A 237 -9.90 16.05 -6.25
N PHE A 238 -11.10 16.57 -6.04
CA PHE A 238 -11.96 16.13 -4.94
C PHE A 238 -12.55 14.74 -5.18
N ILE A 239 -12.96 14.41 -6.43
CA ILE A 239 -13.43 13.08 -6.80
C ILE A 239 -12.29 12.06 -6.68
N ASP A 240 -11.09 12.39 -7.14
CA ASP A 240 -9.92 11.51 -7.06
C ASP A 240 -9.54 11.19 -5.61
N GLN A 241 -9.64 12.18 -4.72
CA GLN A 241 -9.27 12.02 -3.32
C GLN A 241 -10.35 11.35 -2.46
N PHE A 242 -11.62 11.71 -2.63
CA PHE A 242 -12.72 11.27 -1.74
C PHE A 242 -13.72 10.33 -2.42
N GLY A 243 -13.58 10.13 -3.73
CA GLY A 243 -14.49 9.32 -4.54
C GLY A 243 -15.80 10.05 -4.86
N LYS A 244 -16.65 9.39 -5.63
CA LYS A 244 -17.92 9.97 -6.13
C LYS A 244 -19.02 10.14 -5.05
N ARG A 245 -18.77 9.79 -3.79
CA ARG A 245 -19.75 9.92 -2.69
C ARG A 245 -19.74 11.29 -2.01
N ILE A 246 -18.99 12.25 -2.53
CA ILE A 246 -19.08 13.66 -2.13
C ILE A 246 -20.38 14.28 -2.64
N THR A 247 -20.88 15.29 -1.96
CA THR A 247 -22.00 16.11 -2.42
C THR A 247 -21.47 17.37 -3.09
N ILE A 248 -21.96 17.67 -4.29
CA ILE A 248 -21.58 18.86 -5.04
C ILE A 248 -22.87 19.63 -5.34
N SER A 249 -22.88 20.93 -5.08
CA SER A 249 -23.97 21.83 -5.43
C SER A 249 -23.43 23.16 -5.98
N GLU A 250 -24.23 23.83 -6.79
CA GLU A 250 -23.90 25.16 -7.29
C GLU A 250 -23.89 26.18 -6.14
N TYR A 251 -22.97 27.15 -6.20
CA TYR A 251 -22.90 28.27 -5.27
C TYR A 251 -23.11 29.58 -5.98
N THR A 252 -22.26 29.91 -6.92
CA THR A 252 -22.35 31.08 -7.83
C THR A 252 -21.73 30.65 -9.16
N GLU A 253 -21.84 31.49 -10.20
CA GLU A 253 -21.20 31.23 -11.49
C GLU A 253 -19.70 30.90 -11.32
N GLY A 254 -19.27 29.75 -11.82
CA GLY A 254 -17.90 29.25 -11.75
C GLY A 254 -17.43 28.74 -10.37
N MET A 255 -18.34 28.71 -9.36
CA MET A 255 -18.01 28.26 -7.99
C MET A 255 -19.01 27.23 -7.49
N LEU A 256 -18.51 26.20 -6.82
CA LEU A 256 -19.28 25.07 -6.27
C LEU A 256 -19.08 24.93 -4.76
N LEU A 257 -20.07 24.36 -4.10
CA LEU A 257 -19.94 23.81 -2.76
C LEU A 257 -19.69 22.31 -2.84
N VAL A 258 -18.65 21.85 -2.17
CA VAL A 258 -18.34 20.43 -2.04
C VAL A 258 -18.37 20.04 -0.57
N THR A 259 -19.21 19.04 -0.25
CA THR A 259 -19.33 18.49 1.11
C THR A 259 -18.85 17.05 1.15
N PHE A 260 -17.96 16.74 2.07
CA PHE A 260 -17.35 15.45 2.25
C PHE A 260 -17.03 15.14 3.71
N ASN A 261 -16.85 13.86 4.04
CA ASN A 261 -16.44 13.43 5.37
C ASN A 261 -14.93 13.19 5.41
N ALA A 262 -14.23 13.83 6.34
CA ALA A 262 -12.80 13.59 6.54
C ALA A 262 -12.34 13.89 7.97
N VAL A 263 -11.16 13.39 8.32
CA VAL A 263 -10.41 13.82 9.50
C VAL A 263 -9.67 15.10 9.15
N ALA A 264 -9.94 16.18 9.89
CA ALA A 264 -9.31 17.48 9.71
C ALA A 264 -7.83 17.45 10.21
N SER A 265 -7.00 16.71 9.49
CA SER A 265 -5.56 16.61 9.76
C SER A 265 -4.78 17.76 9.13
N VAL A 266 -3.56 18.00 9.62
CA VAL A 266 -2.63 18.97 9.02
C VAL A 266 -2.37 18.67 7.53
N ILE A 267 -2.37 17.38 7.15
CA ILE A 267 -2.19 16.97 5.75
C ILE A 267 -3.40 17.39 4.90
N LEU A 268 -4.62 17.19 5.40
CA LEU A 268 -5.82 17.66 4.69
C LEU A 268 -5.82 19.19 4.54
N LEU A 269 -5.52 19.90 5.63
CA LEU A 269 -5.49 21.38 5.57
C LEU A 269 -4.42 21.88 4.60
N GLY A 270 -3.23 21.29 4.60
CA GLY A 270 -2.17 21.60 3.66
C GLY A 270 -2.55 21.29 2.21
N TRP A 271 -3.25 20.17 1.96
CA TRP A 271 -3.76 19.83 0.64
C TRP A 271 -4.81 20.83 0.14
N LEU A 272 -5.79 21.18 0.97
CA LEU A 272 -6.80 22.18 0.63
C LEU A 272 -6.16 23.53 0.33
N LEU A 273 -5.16 23.96 1.12
CA LEU A 273 -4.43 25.20 0.90
C LEU A 273 -3.65 25.19 -0.42
N GLY A 274 -3.05 24.03 -0.78
CA GLY A 274 -2.27 23.87 -2.00
C GLY A 274 -3.10 23.89 -3.29
N LEU A 275 -4.42 23.63 -3.21
CA LEU A 275 -5.31 23.67 -4.38
C LEU A 275 -5.64 25.09 -4.84
N GLN A 276 -5.30 26.13 -4.06
CA GLN A 276 -5.63 27.54 -4.30
C GLN A 276 -7.15 27.81 -4.44
N TYR A 277 -7.59 28.99 -4.04
CA TYR A 277 -8.99 29.43 -4.13
C TYR A 277 -10.02 28.52 -3.44
N VAL A 278 -9.57 27.54 -2.64
CA VAL A 278 -10.44 26.70 -1.81
C VAL A 278 -10.68 27.38 -0.47
N GLU A 279 -11.95 27.54 -0.11
CA GLU A 279 -12.33 28.10 1.19
C GLU A 279 -13.09 27.08 2.02
N VAL A 280 -12.63 26.81 3.24
CA VAL A 280 -13.38 26.01 4.22
C VAL A 280 -14.50 26.86 4.79
N LEU A 281 -15.74 26.44 4.60
CA LEU A 281 -16.92 27.11 5.14
C LEU A 281 -17.34 26.48 6.47
N GLU A 282 -17.44 25.15 6.52
CA GLU A 282 -17.90 24.38 7.67
C GLU A 282 -17.05 23.12 7.89
N PRO A 283 -16.97 22.65 9.14
CA PRO A 283 -17.43 23.30 10.37
C PRO A 283 -16.47 24.41 10.82
N GLN A 284 -16.94 25.30 11.69
CA GLN A 284 -16.13 26.44 12.18
C GLN A 284 -14.79 26.00 12.80
N SER A 285 -14.75 24.82 13.44
CA SER A 285 -13.52 24.27 14.00
C SER A 285 -12.44 24.00 12.93
N VAL A 286 -12.83 23.50 11.76
CA VAL A 286 -11.90 23.25 10.63
C VAL A 286 -11.50 24.59 9.97
N ARG A 287 -12.45 25.53 9.83
CA ARG A 287 -12.16 26.88 9.34
C ARG A 287 -11.15 27.61 10.25
N ASN A 288 -11.32 27.52 11.56
CA ASN A 288 -10.38 28.10 12.53
C ASN A 288 -9.00 27.44 12.41
N ALA A 289 -8.92 26.11 12.35
CA ALA A 289 -7.66 25.40 12.18
C ALA A 289 -6.93 25.79 10.87
N MET A 290 -7.67 26.01 9.78
CA MET A 290 -7.10 26.52 8.53
C MET A 290 -6.57 27.97 8.70
N THR A 291 -7.33 28.83 9.35
CA THR A 291 -6.91 30.22 9.62
C THR A 291 -5.65 30.27 10.48
N ASP A 292 -5.57 29.41 11.50
CA ASP A 292 -4.39 29.35 12.37
C ASP A 292 -3.16 28.82 11.62
N LEU A 293 -3.34 27.82 10.75
CA LEU A 293 -2.27 27.29 9.89
C LEU A 293 -1.72 28.42 8.96
N ILE A 294 -2.61 29.18 8.33
CA ILE A 294 -2.22 30.31 7.46
C ILE A 294 -1.45 31.36 8.26
N LYS A 295 -1.96 31.78 9.43
CA LYS A 295 -1.30 32.78 10.28
C LYS A 295 0.12 32.34 10.70
N GLN A 296 0.26 31.10 11.17
CA GLN A 296 1.56 30.54 11.55
C GLN A 296 2.56 30.57 10.39
N ASN A 297 2.12 30.19 9.19
CA ASN A 297 2.99 30.22 8.01
C ASN A 297 3.34 31.69 7.64
N MET A 298 2.38 32.61 7.67
CA MET A 298 2.65 34.03 7.41
C MET A 298 3.70 34.60 8.38
N GLU A 299 3.60 34.30 9.67
CA GLU A 299 4.58 34.71 10.66
C GLU A 299 6.00 34.19 10.37
N ILE A 300 6.11 32.92 9.91
CA ILE A 300 7.40 32.33 9.54
C ILE A 300 8.01 33.06 8.34
N TYR A 301 7.21 33.28 7.29
CA TYR A 301 7.70 33.90 6.06
C TYR A 301 7.83 35.43 6.13
N SER A 302 7.19 36.09 7.11
CA SER A 302 7.33 37.54 7.33
C SER A 302 8.54 37.93 8.17
N LYS A 303 9.16 36.98 8.90
CA LYS A 303 10.40 37.26 9.61
C LYS A 303 11.52 37.45 8.59
N LYS A 304 11.99 38.73 8.48
CA LYS A 304 13.24 39.01 7.76
C LYS A 304 14.40 38.29 8.51
N ASN A 305 15.17 37.50 7.78
CA ASN A 305 16.45 36.97 8.25
C ASN A 305 17.42 38.09 8.60
#